data_657192daf5a2756d54b3a01cbc85ffd2
#
_entry.id   657192daf5a2756d54b3a01cbc85ffd2
#
_cell.length_a   1.000
_cell.length_b   1.000
_cell.length_c   1.000
_cell.angle_alpha   90.00
_cell.angle_beta   90.00
_cell.angle_gamma   90.00
#
_symmetry.space_group_name_H-M   'P 1'
#
loop_
_entity.id
_entity.type
_entity.pdbx_description
1 polymer ?
#
loop_
_entity_poly.entity_id
_entity_poly.type
_entity_poly.pdbx_seq_one_letter_code
_entity_poly.pdbx_strand_id
1 'polypeptide(L)'
;MRRTWWIYLIAVLGLVAVAAPFVWMLLGSFKTQGELLQVPPTWLPQNATTENYDALFSKANFPRYFLNSGVVALVVTAGNLTFCSMIGYALAKLNFKGRNGLFVLVMATLMIPGMVTFVPLFVLVTNAGLANSYPGLILPFLVSPFGVFLMRQFFLGLPDDLIDAGRVDGSSELGIFARIMLPLTRPALATLGILTFLGSWNNFLWPLVIAQTEDKYTLPVALALYSTGQNAQNFGLLMAGAVVVVVPVLVIFLAFQRHVTKGIAITGLK
;
A
#
# COMPACT_ATOMS: atom_id res chain seq x y z
N MET A 1 -5.78 36.89 20.60
CA MET A 1 -5.02 35.82 19.91
C MET A 1 -4.02 35.22 20.90
N ARG A 2 -4.37 34.07 21.53
CA ARG A 2 -3.45 33.40 22.45
C ARG A 2 -2.24 32.91 21.66
N ARG A 3 -1.07 33.21 22.14
CA ARG A 3 0.23 32.84 21.59
C ARG A 3 0.33 31.32 21.50
N THR A 4 0.01 30.72 20.34
CA THR A 4 0.07 29.25 20.08
C THR A 4 1.44 28.80 19.55
N TRP A 5 2.48 29.66 19.76
CA TRP A 5 3.84 29.40 19.25
C TRP A 5 4.44 28.07 19.77
N TRP A 6 4.09 27.68 21.00
CA TRP A 6 4.57 26.43 21.59
C TRP A 6 4.00 25.19 20.87
N ILE A 7 2.77 25.29 20.30
CA ILE A 7 2.19 24.21 19.49
C ILE A 7 3.02 24.02 18.22
N TYR A 8 3.40 25.12 17.56
CA TYR A 8 4.27 25.07 16.39
C TYR A 8 5.66 24.55 16.76
N LEU A 9 6.20 24.93 17.92
CA LEU A 9 7.49 24.42 18.39
C LEU A 9 7.44 22.90 18.59
N ILE A 10 6.42 22.38 19.28
CA ILE A 10 6.23 20.93 19.49
C ILE A 10 6.04 20.23 18.14
N ALA A 11 5.24 20.80 17.23
CA ALA A 11 5.02 20.21 15.90
C ALA A 11 6.33 20.16 15.10
N VAL A 12 7.16 21.19 15.13
CA VAL A 12 8.47 21.22 14.44
C VAL A 12 9.44 20.22 15.07
N LEU A 13 9.52 20.17 16.40
CA LEU A 13 10.37 19.19 17.10
C LEU A 13 9.94 17.75 16.77
N GLY A 14 8.63 17.49 16.78
CA GLY A 14 8.08 16.19 16.37
C GLY A 14 8.41 15.86 14.92
N LEU A 15 8.27 16.83 14.01
CA LEU A 15 8.62 16.65 12.60
C LEU A 15 10.11 16.34 12.42
N VAL A 16 11.00 17.09 13.10
CA VAL A 16 12.45 16.83 13.05
C VAL A 16 12.78 15.46 13.58
N ALA A 17 12.20 15.05 14.72
CA ALA A 17 12.44 13.75 15.31
C ALA A 17 11.99 12.58 14.37
N VAL A 18 10.84 12.73 13.71
CA VAL A 18 10.34 11.73 12.75
C VAL A 18 11.12 11.75 11.45
N ALA A 19 11.55 12.91 10.96
CA ALA A 19 12.28 13.04 9.70
C ALA A 19 13.76 12.65 9.82
N ALA A 20 14.36 12.77 11.01
CA ALA A 20 15.79 12.53 11.23
C ALA A 20 16.30 11.16 10.71
N PRO A 21 15.63 10.00 11.00
CA PRO A 21 16.08 8.72 10.47
C PRO A 21 16.01 8.63 8.94
N PHE A 22 15.02 9.26 8.31
CA PHE A 22 14.91 9.28 6.84
C PHE A 22 15.99 10.16 6.21
N VAL A 23 16.30 11.32 6.83
CA VAL A 23 17.40 12.19 6.41
C VAL A 23 18.73 11.45 6.57
N TRP A 24 18.94 10.76 7.70
CA TRP A 24 20.13 9.95 7.93
C TRP A 24 20.29 8.85 6.87
N MET A 25 19.21 8.11 6.58
CA MET A 25 19.18 7.08 5.53
C MET A 25 19.53 7.67 4.15
N LEU A 26 18.92 8.81 3.79
CA LEU A 26 19.17 9.50 2.53
C LEU A 26 20.62 9.98 2.43
N LEU A 27 21.16 10.64 3.46
CA LEU A 27 22.55 11.09 3.49
C LEU A 27 23.52 9.91 3.50
N GLY A 28 23.19 8.85 4.25
CA GLY A 28 23.99 7.63 4.32
C GLY A 28 24.07 6.88 2.99
N SER A 29 23.03 6.97 2.16
CA SER A 29 23.05 6.33 0.84
C SER A 29 24.09 6.91 -0.14
N PHE A 30 24.56 8.14 0.13
CA PHE A 30 25.64 8.80 -0.62
C PHE A 30 27.00 8.73 0.04
N LYS A 31 27.16 7.98 1.14
CA LYS A 31 28.43 7.78 1.84
C LYS A 31 29.14 6.53 1.36
N THR A 32 30.48 6.57 1.45
CA THR A 32 31.29 5.37 1.26
C THR A 32 31.12 4.41 2.45
N GLN A 33 31.37 3.13 2.24
CA GLN A 33 31.29 2.12 3.31
C GLN A 33 32.23 2.46 4.48
N GLY A 34 33.43 2.96 4.20
CA GLY A 34 34.40 3.38 5.24
C GLY A 34 33.87 4.51 6.11
N GLU A 35 33.19 5.50 5.50
CA GLU A 35 32.59 6.61 6.23
C GLU A 35 31.41 6.17 7.10
N LEU A 36 30.61 5.20 6.64
CA LEU A 36 29.47 4.66 7.40
C LEU A 36 29.91 3.89 8.65
N LEU A 37 31.11 3.32 8.64
CA LEU A 37 31.70 2.59 9.76
C LEU A 37 32.56 3.47 10.69
N GLN A 38 32.74 4.74 10.34
CA GLN A 38 33.59 5.67 11.10
C GLN A 38 32.99 6.00 12.46
N VAL A 39 33.82 6.09 13.48
CA VAL A 39 33.45 6.49 14.84
C VAL A 39 34.27 7.72 15.24
N PRO A 40 33.64 8.85 15.61
CA PRO A 40 32.19 9.13 15.64
C PRO A 40 31.57 9.22 14.24
N PRO A 41 30.27 8.89 14.10
CA PRO A 41 29.60 8.95 12.80
C PRO A 41 29.42 10.39 12.34
N THR A 42 29.61 10.64 11.05
CA THR A 42 29.38 11.94 10.42
C THR A 42 27.93 12.11 10.01
N TRP A 43 27.34 13.30 10.10
CA TRP A 43 26.00 13.56 9.60
C TRP A 43 25.97 13.77 8.08
N LEU A 44 26.85 14.61 7.58
CA LEU A 44 26.93 14.91 6.14
C LEU A 44 28.00 14.03 5.48
N PRO A 45 27.81 13.61 4.23
CA PRO A 45 28.85 12.90 3.47
C PRO A 45 30.11 13.76 3.34
N GLN A 46 31.26 13.23 3.73
CA GLN A 46 32.57 13.88 3.51
C GLN A 46 33.03 13.70 2.07
N ASN A 47 32.82 12.49 1.54
CA ASN A 47 33.07 12.13 0.16
C ASN A 47 31.80 11.55 -0.45
N ALA A 48 30.93 12.43 -0.97
CA ALA A 48 29.68 12.00 -1.58
C ALA A 48 29.94 11.11 -2.82
N THR A 49 29.32 9.94 -2.86
CA THR A 49 29.44 8.98 -3.94
C THR A 49 28.09 8.44 -4.38
N THR A 50 27.96 8.06 -5.66
CA THR A 50 26.81 7.34 -6.22
C THR A 50 27.06 5.84 -6.35
N GLU A 51 28.21 5.35 -5.96
CA GLU A 51 28.62 3.93 -6.11
C GLU A 51 27.61 2.95 -5.50
N ASN A 52 26.93 3.34 -4.40
CA ASN A 52 25.89 2.52 -3.77
C ASN A 52 24.69 2.31 -4.72
N TYR A 53 24.29 3.35 -5.43
CA TYR A 53 23.21 3.26 -6.43
C TYR A 53 23.68 2.52 -7.68
N ASP A 54 24.90 2.77 -8.15
CA ASP A 54 25.48 2.05 -9.29
C ASP A 54 25.57 0.55 -8.99
N ALA A 55 26.01 0.18 -7.78
CA ALA A 55 26.02 -1.21 -7.34
C ALA A 55 24.60 -1.80 -7.23
N LEU A 56 23.62 -1.02 -6.73
CA LEU A 56 22.23 -1.44 -6.61
C LEU A 56 21.60 -1.76 -7.98
N PHE A 57 21.83 -0.92 -8.96
CA PHE A 57 21.21 -1.05 -10.28
C PHE A 57 21.99 -1.94 -11.25
N SER A 58 23.29 -2.11 -11.09
CA SER A 58 24.13 -2.91 -11.99
C SER A 58 24.45 -4.32 -11.48
N LYS A 59 24.67 -4.49 -10.17
CA LYS A 59 25.09 -5.77 -9.57
C LYS A 59 23.94 -6.52 -8.90
N ALA A 60 22.96 -5.79 -8.36
CA ALA A 60 21.76 -6.36 -7.79
C ALA A 60 20.63 -6.24 -8.81
N ASN A 61 19.78 -7.27 -8.94
CA ASN A 61 18.66 -7.28 -9.90
C ASN A 61 17.51 -6.33 -9.45
N PHE A 62 17.87 -5.18 -8.86
CA PHE A 62 16.94 -4.23 -8.24
C PHE A 62 15.87 -3.65 -9.20
N PRO A 63 16.19 -3.35 -10.47
CA PRO A 63 15.16 -2.96 -11.43
C PRO A 63 14.04 -4.00 -11.57
N ARG A 64 14.39 -5.29 -11.54
CA ARG A 64 13.42 -6.39 -11.57
C ARG A 64 12.56 -6.42 -10.32
N TYR A 65 13.16 -6.28 -9.13
CA TYR A 65 12.42 -6.25 -7.86
C TYR A 65 11.48 -5.06 -7.77
N PHE A 66 11.92 -3.91 -8.28
CA PHE A 66 11.09 -2.70 -8.39
C PHE A 66 9.86 -2.95 -9.29
N LEU A 67 10.07 -3.53 -10.46
CA LEU A 67 8.99 -3.90 -11.38
C LEU A 67 8.04 -4.91 -10.75
N ASN A 68 8.55 -5.94 -10.07
CA ASN A 68 7.74 -6.95 -9.39
C ASN A 68 6.83 -6.29 -8.32
N SER A 69 7.42 -5.46 -7.45
CA SER A 69 6.65 -4.71 -6.44
C SER A 69 5.61 -3.80 -7.08
N GLY A 70 5.97 -3.09 -8.15
CA GLY A 70 5.07 -2.21 -8.90
C GLY A 70 3.90 -2.97 -9.50
N VAL A 71 4.17 -4.06 -10.22
CA VAL A 71 3.14 -4.91 -10.83
C VAL A 71 2.19 -5.47 -9.77
N VAL A 72 2.73 -6.07 -8.70
CA VAL A 72 1.91 -6.66 -7.64
C VAL A 72 1.06 -5.58 -6.97
N ALA A 73 1.66 -4.47 -6.54
CA ALA A 73 0.94 -3.41 -5.86
C ALA A 73 -0.14 -2.75 -6.73
N LEU A 74 0.17 -2.48 -8.01
CA LEU A 74 -0.79 -1.86 -8.92
C LEU A 74 -1.95 -2.79 -9.27
N VAL A 75 -1.70 -4.08 -9.55
CA VAL A 75 -2.75 -5.04 -9.89
C VAL A 75 -3.64 -5.34 -8.68
N VAL A 76 -3.06 -5.52 -7.48
CA VAL A 76 -3.82 -5.69 -6.25
C VAL A 76 -4.68 -4.46 -5.96
N THR A 77 -4.14 -3.26 -6.15
CA THR A 77 -4.89 -2.01 -5.96
C THR A 77 -6.03 -1.88 -6.97
N ALA A 78 -5.77 -2.13 -8.24
CA ALA A 78 -6.82 -2.09 -9.28
C ALA A 78 -7.91 -3.12 -9.01
N GLY A 79 -7.54 -4.33 -8.57
CA GLY A 79 -8.49 -5.37 -8.15
C GLY A 79 -9.36 -4.91 -6.98
N ASN A 80 -8.77 -4.36 -5.93
CA ASN A 80 -9.53 -3.83 -4.80
C ASN A 80 -10.47 -2.69 -5.21
N LEU A 81 -9.97 -1.73 -5.98
CA LEU A 81 -10.82 -0.62 -6.46
C LEU A 81 -12.00 -1.12 -7.29
N THR A 82 -11.81 -2.13 -8.11
CA THR A 82 -12.85 -2.69 -8.96
C THR A 82 -13.80 -3.58 -8.17
N PHE A 83 -13.29 -4.65 -7.59
CA PHE A 83 -14.14 -5.69 -6.99
C PHE A 83 -14.76 -5.24 -5.67
N CYS A 84 -14.02 -4.54 -4.80
CA CYS A 84 -14.59 -4.04 -3.54
C CYS A 84 -15.66 -2.98 -3.80
N SER A 85 -15.52 -2.15 -4.86
CA SER A 85 -16.55 -1.20 -5.23
C SER A 85 -17.80 -1.88 -5.77
N MET A 86 -17.67 -2.88 -6.64
CA MET A 86 -18.79 -3.65 -7.17
C MET A 86 -19.53 -4.39 -6.06
N ILE A 87 -18.82 -5.10 -5.19
CA ILE A 87 -19.40 -5.81 -4.05
C ILE A 87 -20.01 -4.83 -3.05
N GLY A 88 -19.32 -3.74 -2.73
CA GLY A 88 -19.80 -2.69 -1.85
C GLY A 88 -21.09 -2.04 -2.36
N TYR A 89 -21.17 -1.73 -3.67
CA TYR A 89 -22.37 -1.22 -4.33
C TYR A 89 -23.53 -2.22 -4.25
N ALA A 90 -23.28 -3.47 -4.64
CA ALA A 90 -24.30 -4.52 -4.60
C ALA A 90 -24.87 -4.71 -3.19
N LEU A 91 -24.03 -4.75 -2.18
CA LEU A 91 -24.40 -4.88 -0.77
C LEU A 91 -25.06 -3.62 -0.18
N ALA A 92 -24.87 -2.44 -0.79
CA ALA A 92 -25.47 -1.19 -0.34
C ALA A 92 -26.82 -0.90 -1.02
N LYS A 93 -26.89 -1.08 -2.34
CA LYS A 93 -27.95 -0.50 -3.19
C LYS A 93 -28.84 -1.53 -3.89
N LEU A 94 -28.34 -2.74 -4.15
CA LEU A 94 -29.13 -3.75 -4.82
C LEU A 94 -29.98 -4.54 -3.81
N ASN A 95 -31.22 -4.88 -4.20
CA ASN A 95 -32.11 -5.69 -3.39
C ASN A 95 -32.07 -7.14 -3.89
N PHE A 96 -31.46 -8.03 -3.08
CA PHE A 96 -31.45 -9.46 -3.34
C PHE A 96 -31.51 -10.27 -2.04
N LYS A 97 -31.98 -11.51 -2.14
CA LYS A 97 -32.07 -12.42 -0.99
C LYS A 97 -30.68 -12.74 -0.44
N GLY A 98 -30.50 -12.64 0.88
CA GLY A 98 -29.22 -12.96 1.54
C GLY A 98 -28.23 -11.80 1.64
N ARG A 99 -28.53 -10.59 1.12
CA ARG A 99 -27.65 -9.41 1.18
C ARG A 99 -27.06 -9.15 2.56
N ASN A 100 -27.90 -9.15 3.58
CA ASN A 100 -27.45 -8.88 4.96
C ASN A 100 -26.58 -10.01 5.50
N GLY A 101 -26.89 -11.27 5.19
CA GLY A 101 -26.07 -12.43 5.57
C GLY A 101 -24.68 -12.40 4.94
N LEU A 102 -24.59 -12.05 3.65
CA LEU A 102 -23.31 -11.87 2.97
C LEU A 102 -22.50 -10.71 3.58
N PHE A 103 -23.15 -9.62 3.96
CA PHE A 103 -22.44 -8.53 4.63
C PHE A 103 -21.93 -8.96 6.01
N VAL A 104 -22.74 -9.69 6.79
CA VAL A 104 -22.29 -10.26 8.07
C VAL A 104 -21.08 -11.19 7.87
N LEU A 105 -21.09 -12.01 6.82
CA LEU A 105 -19.94 -12.85 6.48
C LEU A 105 -18.68 -12.02 6.19
N VAL A 106 -18.79 -10.95 5.40
CA VAL A 106 -17.67 -10.01 5.17
C VAL A 106 -17.16 -9.42 6.48
N MET A 107 -18.07 -9.01 7.37
CA MET A 107 -17.69 -8.46 8.69
C MET A 107 -17.01 -9.52 9.57
N ALA A 108 -17.50 -10.76 9.54
CA ALA A 108 -16.89 -11.87 10.28
C ALA A 108 -15.44 -12.13 9.83
N THR A 109 -15.17 -12.03 8.53
CA THR A 109 -13.77 -12.19 8.03
C THR A 109 -12.83 -11.08 8.51
N LEU A 110 -13.34 -9.85 8.76
CA LEU A 110 -12.53 -8.78 9.36
C LEU A 110 -12.09 -9.06 10.80
N MET A 111 -12.87 -9.89 11.52
CA MET A 111 -12.54 -10.24 12.91
C MET A 111 -11.46 -11.31 13.02
N ILE A 112 -11.15 -12.02 11.92
CA ILE A 112 -10.11 -13.04 11.90
C ILE A 112 -8.74 -12.35 11.69
N PRO A 113 -7.79 -12.48 12.64
CA PRO A 113 -6.46 -11.93 12.45
C PRO A 113 -5.77 -12.55 11.24
N GLY A 114 -5.19 -11.72 10.36
CA GLY A 114 -4.57 -12.18 9.11
C GLY A 114 -3.47 -13.23 9.31
N MET A 115 -2.76 -13.18 10.45
CA MET A 115 -1.75 -14.20 10.78
C MET A 115 -2.32 -15.60 10.99
N VAL A 116 -3.57 -15.72 11.44
CA VAL A 116 -4.23 -17.03 11.59
C VAL A 116 -4.51 -17.68 10.25
N THR A 117 -4.86 -16.88 9.25
CA THR A 117 -5.17 -17.34 7.89
C THR A 117 -3.93 -17.50 7.01
N PHE A 118 -2.76 -17.03 7.46
CA PHE A 118 -1.54 -16.99 6.66
C PHE A 118 -1.09 -18.39 6.19
N VAL A 119 -0.95 -19.34 7.13
CA VAL A 119 -0.52 -20.71 6.81
C VAL A 119 -1.55 -21.47 5.96
N PRO A 120 -2.85 -21.48 6.30
CA PRO A 120 -3.87 -22.08 5.43
C PRO A 120 -3.89 -21.49 4.01
N LEU A 121 -3.73 -20.17 3.88
CA LEU A 121 -3.69 -19.52 2.58
C LEU A 121 -2.45 -19.92 1.78
N PHE A 122 -1.28 -20.02 2.43
CA PHE A 122 -0.06 -20.51 1.80
C PHE A 122 -0.25 -21.94 1.26
N VAL A 123 -0.79 -22.85 2.07
CA VAL A 123 -1.08 -24.24 1.65
C VAL A 123 -2.05 -24.27 0.46
N LEU A 124 -3.09 -23.45 0.49
CA LEU A 124 -4.06 -23.37 -0.61
C LEU A 124 -3.39 -22.90 -1.90
N VAL A 125 -2.60 -21.84 -1.85
CA VAL A 125 -1.93 -21.25 -3.03
C VAL A 125 -0.87 -22.21 -3.58
N THR A 126 -0.11 -22.89 -2.72
CA THR A 126 0.91 -23.85 -3.15
C THR A 126 0.28 -25.12 -3.75
N ASN A 127 -0.80 -25.65 -3.17
CA ASN A 127 -1.53 -26.80 -3.71
C ASN A 127 -2.23 -26.46 -5.05
N ALA A 128 -2.58 -25.20 -5.27
CA ALA A 128 -3.09 -24.74 -6.56
C ALA A 128 -1.99 -24.56 -7.63
N GLY A 129 -0.72 -24.85 -7.31
CA GLY A 129 0.41 -24.71 -8.24
C GLY A 129 0.80 -23.25 -8.53
N LEU A 130 0.39 -22.32 -7.67
CA LEU A 130 0.62 -20.88 -7.86
C LEU A 130 1.86 -20.37 -7.11
N ALA A 131 2.61 -21.24 -6.43
CA ALA A 131 3.89 -20.84 -5.82
C ALA A 131 4.84 -20.26 -6.88
N ASN A 132 5.71 -19.35 -6.47
CA ASN A 132 6.70 -18.68 -7.32
C ASN A 132 6.11 -18.00 -8.57
N SER A 133 4.90 -17.45 -8.47
CA SER A 133 4.20 -16.83 -9.59
C SER A 133 3.53 -15.51 -9.22
N TYR A 134 3.32 -14.62 -10.20
CA TYR A 134 2.52 -13.39 -9.99
C TYR A 134 1.07 -13.69 -9.56
N PRO A 135 0.36 -14.69 -10.14
CA PRO A 135 -0.96 -15.06 -9.61
C PRO A 135 -0.92 -15.42 -8.13
N GLY A 136 0.08 -16.15 -7.67
CA GLY A 136 0.23 -16.50 -6.25
C GLY A 136 0.47 -15.30 -5.35
N LEU A 137 1.16 -14.27 -5.86
CA LEU A 137 1.38 -13.01 -5.14
C LEU A 137 0.14 -12.11 -5.12
N ILE A 138 -0.72 -12.17 -6.13
CA ILE A 138 -1.77 -11.18 -6.40
C ILE A 138 -3.18 -11.67 -6.04
N LEU A 139 -3.56 -12.88 -6.49
CA LEU A 139 -4.96 -13.35 -6.42
C LEU A 139 -5.56 -13.32 -5.00
N PRO A 140 -4.84 -13.71 -3.94
CA PRO A 140 -5.38 -13.69 -2.58
C PRO A 140 -5.79 -12.30 -2.09
N PHE A 141 -5.24 -11.25 -2.70
CA PHE A 141 -5.40 -9.86 -2.25
C PHE A 141 -6.20 -8.98 -3.21
N LEU A 142 -6.81 -9.53 -4.27
CA LEU A 142 -7.62 -8.76 -5.22
C LEU A 142 -8.89 -8.17 -4.60
N VAL A 143 -9.37 -8.76 -3.51
CA VAL A 143 -10.52 -8.28 -2.73
C VAL A 143 -10.14 -8.26 -1.27
N SER A 144 -10.45 -7.17 -0.58
CA SER A 144 -10.26 -7.07 0.87
C SER A 144 -11.59 -6.84 1.58
N PRO A 145 -11.86 -7.53 2.70
CA PRO A 145 -13.09 -7.30 3.49
C PRO A 145 -13.21 -5.86 3.95
N PHE A 146 -12.10 -5.21 4.31
CA PHE A 146 -12.08 -3.78 4.65
C PHE A 146 -12.49 -2.91 3.47
N GLY A 147 -12.01 -3.20 2.26
CA GLY A 147 -12.37 -2.47 1.04
C GLY A 147 -13.86 -2.57 0.74
N VAL A 148 -14.44 -3.77 0.86
CA VAL A 148 -15.88 -3.99 0.69
C VAL A 148 -16.69 -3.21 1.73
N PHE A 149 -16.28 -3.26 3.00
CA PHE A 149 -16.92 -2.49 4.06
C PHE A 149 -16.86 -0.99 3.79
N LEU A 150 -15.68 -0.46 3.49
CA LEU A 150 -15.47 0.97 3.22
C LEU A 150 -16.36 1.44 2.08
N MET A 151 -16.33 0.76 0.94
CA MET A 151 -17.11 1.13 -0.23
C MET A 151 -18.62 1.04 0.03
N ARG A 152 -19.07 -0.01 0.73
CA ARG A 152 -20.46 -0.13 1.14
C ARG A 152 -20.92 1.05 2.00
N GLN A 153 -20.14 1.47 3.00
CA GLN A 153 -20.52 2.60 3.86
C GLN A 153 -20.64 3.90 3.06
N PHE A 154 -19.74 4.13 2.10
CA PHE A 154 -19.85 5.30 1.24
C PHE A 154 -21.07 5.26 0.32
N PHE A 155 -21.36 4.10 -0.31
CA PHE A 155 -22.55 3.97 -1.15
C PHE A 155 -23.85 4.15 -0.35
N LEU A 156 -23.92 3.67 0.89
CA LEU A 156 -25.10 3.88 1.76
C LEU A 156 -25.38 5.36 2.03
N GLY A 157 -24.35 6.20 2.04
CA GLY A 157 -24.49 7.65 2.23
C GLY A 157 -25.00 8.41 0.99
N LEU A 158 -25.10 7.77 -0.17
CA LEU A 158 -25.60 8.41 -1.40
C LEU A 158 -27.13 8.25 -1.51
N PRO A 159 -27.86 9.28 -2.02
CA PRO A 159 -29.31 9.20 -2.23
C PRO A 159 -29.70 8.11 -3.24
N ASP A 160 -30.77 7.37 -2.95
CA ASP A 160 -31.30 6.33 -3.84
C ASP A 160 -31.99 6.95 -5.08
N ASP A 161 -32.47 8.20 -4.97
CA ASP A 161 -33.07 8.97 -6.08
C ASP A 161 -32.17 9.02 -7.32
N LEU A 162 -30.83 8.99 -7.13
CA LEU A 162 -29.87 8.96 -8.25
C LEU A 162 -29.94 7.65 -9.06
N ILE A 163 -30.27 6.56 -8.39
CA ILE A 163 -30.42 5.24 -9.01
C ILE A 163 -31.73 5.21 -9.77
N ASP A 164 -32.79 5.69 -9.12
CA ASP A 164 -34.15 5.71 -9.70
C ASP A 164 -34.19 6.63 -10.94
N ALA A 165 -33.56 7.81 -10.87
CA ALA A 165 -33.44 8.67 -12.05
C ALA A 165 -32.66 7.95 -13.19
N GLY A 166 -31.54 7.29 -12.88
CA GLY A 166 -30.82 6.52 -13.88
C GLY A 166 -31.62 5.39 -14.52
N ARG A 167 -32.53 4.75 -13.75
CA ARG A 167 -33.42 3.71 -14.27
C ARG A 167 -34.50 4.30 -15.17
N VAL A 168 -35.07 5.46 -14.80
CA VAL A 168 -36.07 6.19 -15.65
C VAL A 168 -35.44 6.60 -16.97
N ASP A 169 -34.15 7.00 -16.96
CA ASP A 169 -33.36 7.33 -18.16
C ASP A 169 -32.97 6.10 -18.99
N GLY A 170 -33.37 4.88 -18.59
CA GLY A 170 -33.09 3.64 -19.30
C GLY A 170 -31.65 3.11 -19.14
N SER A 171 -30.89 3.59 -18.15
CA SER A 171 -29.56 3.10 -17.88
C SER A 171 -29.60 1.70 -17.26
N SER A 172 -28.68 0.82 -17.69
CA SER A 172 -28.48 -0.48 -17.05
C SER A 172 -27.90 -0.33 -15.63
N GLU A 173 -28.08 -1.31 -14.75
CA GLU A 173 -27.52 -1.30 -13.38
C GLU A 173 -25.99 -1.10 -13.38
N LEU A 174 -25.28 -1.73 -14.33
CA LEU A 174 -23.82 -1.52 -14.49
C LEU A 174 -23.52 -0.10 -14.97
N GLY A 175 -24.36 0.47 -15.82
CA GLY A 175 -24.27 1.87 -16.26
C GLY A 175 -24.46 2.85 -15.11
N ILE A 176 -25.47 2.64 -14.28
CA ILE A 176 -25.73 3.41 -13.06
C ILE A 176 -24.54 3.32 -12.10
N PHE A 177 -24.04 2.10 -11.86
CA PHE A 177 -22.85 1.89 -11.04
C PHE A 177 -21.66 2.67 -11.56
N ALA A 178 -21.27 2.46 -12.84
CA ALA A 178 -20.01 2.97 -13.37
C ALA A 178 -20.03 4.48 -13.68
N ARG A 179 -21.17 5.01 -14.15
CA ARG A 179 -21.27 6.40 -14.64
C ARG A 179 -21.85 7.37 -13.61
N ILE A 180 -22.67 6.89 -12.67
CA ILE A 180 -23.33 7.74 -11.66
C ILE A 180 -22.72 7.50 -10.28
N MET A 181 -22.83 6.31 -9.75
CA MET A 181 -22.53 6.02 -8.35
C MET A 181 -21.03 5.98 -8.04
N LEU A 182 -20.24 5.31 -8.87
CA LEU A 182 -18.79 5.16 -8.65
C LEU A 182 -18.05 6.50 -8.68
N PRO A 183 -18.31 7.44 -9.61
CA PRO A 183 -17.66 8.76 -9.61
C PRO A 183 -17.97 9.59 -8.35
N LEU A 184 -19.14 9.42 -7.74
CA LEU A 184 -19.51 10.12 -6.51
C LEU A 184 -18.72 9.60 -5.29
N THR A 185 -18.17 8.38 -5.36
CA THR A 185 -17.35 7.79 -4.31
C THR A 185 -15.86 8.03 -4.48
N ARG A 186 -15.42 8.97 -5.34
CA ARG A 186 -14.00 9.29 -5.57
C ARG A 186 -13.17 9.45 -4.28
N PRO A 187 -13.64 10.10 -3.22
CA PRO A 187 -12.87 10.21 -1.98
C PRO A 187 -12.62 8.84 -1.31
N ALA A 188 -13.62 7.95 -1.32
CA ALA A 188 -13.49 6.59 -0.80
C ALA A 188 -12.54 5.75 -1.65
N LEU A 189 -12.66 5.85 -2.99
CA LEU A 189 -11.77 5.19 -3.93
C LEU A 189 -10.31 5.62 -3.73
N ALA A 190 -10.06 6.92 -3.54
CA ALA A 190 -8.73 7.43 -3.26
C ALA A 190 -8.17 6.86 -1.95
N THR A 191 -8.98 6.84 -0.89
CA THR A 191 -8.59 6.26 0.39
C THR A 191 -8.29 4.77 0.27
N LEU A 192 -9.19 3.99 -0.35
CA LEU A 192 -9.00 2.57 -0.58
C LEU A 192 -7.73 2.30 -1.41
N GLY A 193 -7.56 3.05 -2.51
CA GLY A 193 -6.40 2.91 -3.39
C GLY A 193 -5.07 3.16 -2.69
N ILE A 194 -4.98 4.24 -1.89
CA ILE A 194 -3.76 4.56 -1.12
C ILE A 194 -3.47 3.44 -0.12
N LEU A 195 -4.46 3.06 0.70
CA LEU A 195 -4.27 2.05 1.74
C LEU A 195 -3.89 0.69 1.15
N THR A 196 -4.55 0.28 0.07
CA THR A 196 -4.25 -0.98 -0.61
C THR A 196 -2.87 -0.96 -1.26
N PHE A 197 -2.53 0.14 -1.96
CA PHE A 197 -1.21 0.27 -2.57
C PHE A 197 -0.11 0.21 -1.52
N LEU A 198 -0.21 1.00 -0.44
CA LEU A 198 0.79 1.01 0.63
C LEU A 198 0.90 -0.35 1.31
N GLY A 199 -0.24 -1.01 1.58
CA GLY A 199 -0.26 -2.36 2.16
C GLY A 199 0.40 -3.40 1.26
N SER A 200 0.17 -3.35 -0.05
CA SER A 200 0.76 -4.27 -1.01
C SER A 200 2.23 -3.96 -1.30
N TRP A 201 2.59 -2.68 -1.46
CA TRP A 201 3.97 -2.23 -1.70
C TRP A 201 4.92 -2.62 -0.56
N ASN A 202 4.47 -2.45 0.70
CA ASN A 202 5.26 -2.76 1.88
C ASN A 202 5.10 -4.22 2.35
N ASN A 203 4.35 -5.05 1.62
CA ASN A 203 4.15 -6.44 2.01
C ASN A 203 5.45 -7.22 1.88
N PHE A 204 5.88 -7.79 3.00
CA PHE A 204 7.12 -8.57 3.10
C PHE A 204 6.84 -10.06 3.27
N LEU A 205 6.00 -10.42 4.24
CA LEU A 205 5.83 -11.81 4.67
C LEU A 205 5.26 -12.71 3.58
N TRP A 206 4.24 -12.25 2.85
CA TRP A 206 3.63 -13.05 1.80
C TRP A 206 4.56 -13.28 0.62
N PRO A 207 5.17 -12.24 0.03
CA PRO A 207 6.15 -12.45 -1.03
C PRO A 207 7.36 -13.29 -0.58
N LEU A 208 7.79 -13.20 0.68
CA LEU A 208 8.90 -13.98 1.22
C LEU A 208 8.66 -15.50 1.13
N VAL A 209 7.41 -15.94 1.37
CA VAL A 209 7.09 -17.38 1.34
C VAL A 209 6.65 -17.86 -0.04
N ILE A 210 6.08 -17.00 -0.88
CA ILE A 210 5.58 -17.37 -2.22
C ILE A 210 6.65 -17.27 -3.30
N ALA A 211 7.49 -16.21 -3.28
CA ALA A 211 8.55 -16.02 -4.24
C ALA A 211 9.77 -16.86 -3.85
N GLN A 212 10.04 -17.91 -4.62
CA GLN A 212 11.11 -18.88 -4.35
C GLN A 212 12.37 -18.61 -5.17
N THR A 213 12.27 -17.81 -6.21
CA THR A 213 13.36 -17.46 -7.11
C THR A 213 13.57 -15.95 -7.17
N GLU A 214 14.79 -15.55 -7.43
CA GLU A 214 15.21 -14.14 -7.44
C GLU A 214 14.40 -13.28 -8.44
N ASP A 215 14.00 -13.86 -9.57
CA ASP A 215 13.21 -13.18 -10.60
C ASP A 215 11.78 -12.80 -10.14
N LYS A 216 11.31 -13.35 -9.02
CA LYS A 216 10.01 -13.07 -8.42
C LYS A 216 10.06 -12.25 -7.13
N TYR A 217 11.26 -11.99 -6.60
CA TYR A 217 11.37 -11.19 -5.37
C TYR A 217 10.80 -9.79 -5.55
N THR A 218 10.09 -9.34 -4.52
CA THR A 218 9.66 -7.93 -4.37
C THR A 218 10.77 -7.13 -3.67
N LEU A 219 10.70 -5.80 -3.76
CA LEU A 219 11.69 -4.92 -3.14
C LEU A 219 11.92 -5.19 -1.64
N PRO A 220 10.86 -5.30 -0.79
CA PRO A 220 11.07 -5.57 0.63
C PRO A 220 11.77 -6.92 0.87
N VAL A 221 11.44 -7.96 0.09
CA VAL A 221 12.08 -9.28 0.20
C VAL A 221 13.54 -9.20 -0.22
N ALA A 222 13.81 -8.62 -1.38
CA ALA A 222 15.17 -8.48 -1.87
C ALA A 222 16.05 -7.70 -0.88
N LEU A 223 15.56 -6.55 -0.37
CA LEU A 223 16.31 -5.75 0.59
C LEU A 223 16.61 -6.52 1.89
N ALA A 224 15.63 -7.28 2.40
CA ALA A 224 15.82 -8.11 3.58
C ALA A 224 16.86 -9.23 3.35
N LEU A 225 16.82 -9.91 2.21
CA LEU A 225 17.79 -10.95 1.86
C LEU A 225 19.21 -10.36 1.67
N TYR A 226 19.33 -9.17 1.07
CA TYR A 226 20.61 -8.46 0.98
C TYR A 226 21.14 -8.04 2.36
N SER A 227 20.27 -7.80 3.34
CA SER A 227 20.69 -7.44 4.70
C SER A 227 21.19 -8.61 5.54
N THR A 228 20.99 -9.85 5.10
CA THR A 228 21.34 -11.07 5.88
C THR A 228 22.46 -11.93 5.26
N GLY A 229 22.81 -11.71 3.99
CA GLY A 229 23.79 -12.51 3.27
C GLY A 229 25.23 -11.95 3.32
N GLN A 230 26.04 -12.27 2.32
CA GLN A 230 27.41 -11.76 2.16
C GLN A 230 27.48 -10.22 2.07
N ASN A 231 26.37 -9.57 1.71
CA ASN A 231 26.23 -8.13 1.61
C ASN A 231 25.73 -7.47 2.91
N ALA A 232 25.52 -8.23 4.00
CA ALA A 232 24.98 -7.72 5.27
C ALA A 232 25.80 -6.56 5.87
N GLN A 233 27.08 -6.47 5.52
CA GLN A 233 27.97 -5.40 5.95
C GLN A 233 28.01 -4.19 5.00
N ASN A 234 27.33 -4.24 3.86
CA ASN A 234 27.28 -3.12 2.92
C ASN A 234 26.13 -2.17 3.27
N PHE A 235 26.35 -1.36 4.31
CA PHE A 235 25.34 -0.41 4.80
C PHE A 235 24.96 0.65 3.75
N GLY A 236 25.89 1.07 2.90
CA GLY A 236 25.62 2.03 1.83
C GLY A 236 24.60 1.50 0.82
N LEU A 237 24.77 0.26 0.37
CA LEU A 237 23.84 -0.43 -0.53
C LEU A 237 22.46 -0.59 0.12
N LEU A 238 22.42 -0.99 1.40
CA LEU A 238 21.17 -1.15 2.13
C LEU A 238 20.41 0.17 2.29
N MET A 239 21.12 1.27 2.60
CA MET A 239 20.52 2.60 2.68
C MET A 239 20.02 3.08 1.32
N ALA A 240 20.78 2.88 0.24
CA ALA A 240 20.34 3.21 -1.11
C ALA A 240 19.10 2.41 -1.51
N GLY A 241 19.07 1.11 -1.22
CA GLY A 241 17.88 0.26 -1.43
C GLY A 241 16.68 0.73 -0.64
N ALA A 242 16.85 1.09 0.64
CA ALA A 242 15.79 1.61 1.49
C ALA A 242 15.24 2.96 0.97
N VAL A 243 16.09 3.85 0.46
CA VAL A 243 15.66 5.09 -0.22
C VAL A 243 14.77 4.76 -1.41
N VAL A 244 15.18 3.82 -2.27
CA VAL A 244 14.39 3.40 -3.45
C VAL A 244 13.04 2.83 -3.04
N VAL A 245 12.95 2.08 -1.93
CA VAL A 245 11.67 1.56 -1.40
C VAL A 245 10.76 2.67 -0.90
N VAL A 246 11.31 3.70 -0.26
CA VAL A 246 10.53 4.80 0.36
C VAL A 246 10.02 5.80 -0.67
N VAL A 247 10.76 6.07 -1.75
CA VAL A 247 10.41 7.10 -2.75
C VAL A 247 9.00 6.94 -3.32
N PRO A 248 8.54 5.77 -3.83
CA PRO A 248 7.18 5.62 -4.35
C PRO A 248 6.10 5.87 -3.29
N VAL A 249 6.35 5.49 -2.05
CA VAL A 249 5.44 5.73 -0.92
C VAL A 249 5.27 7.23 -0.69
N LEU A 250 6.37 7.99 -0.67
CA LEU A 250 6.35 9.44 -0.53
C LEU A 250 5.65 10.12 -1.71
N VAL A 251 5.93 9.69 -2.94
CA VAL A 251 5.30 10.25 -4.15
C VAL A 251 3.79 10.06 -4.10
N ILE A 252 3.32 8.87 -3.78
CA ILE A 252 1.88 8.59 -3.67
C ILE A 252 1.26 9.39 -2.53
N PHE A 253 1.90 9.42 -1.35
CA PHE A 253 1.40 10.21 -0.24
C PHE A 253 1.27 11.70 -0.61
N LEU A 254 2.30 12.31 -1.18
CA LEU A 254 2.29 13.71 -1.59
C LEU A 254 1.24 14.00 -2.67
N ALA A 255 1.05 13.09 -3.63
CA ALA A 255 0.04 13.24 -4.67
C ALA A 255 -1.40 13.19 -4.13
N PHE A 256 -1.64 12.35 -3.13
CA PHE A 256 -2.99 12.04 -2.65
C PHE A 256 -3.31 12.55 -1.24
N GLN A 257 -2.38 13.18 -0.50
CA GLN A 257 -2.55 13.66 0.89
C GLN A 257 -3.82 14.48 1.11
N ARG A 258 -4.20 15.32 0.13
CA ARG A 258 -5.43 16.14 0.19
C ARG A 258 -6.73 15.32 0.23
N HIS A 259 -6.70 14.09 -0.27
CA HIS A 259 -7.87 13.20 -0.26
C HIS A 259 -7.98 12.45 1.07
N VAL A 260 -6.84 12.09 1.68
CA VAL A 260 -6.78 11.45 3.00
C VAL A 260 -7.28 12.40 4.09
N THR A 261 -6.82 13.66 4.09
CA THR A 261 -7.20 14.65 5.10
C THR A 261 -8.69 15.00 5.05
N LYS A 262 -9.29 15.07 3.86
CA LYS A 262 -10.73 15.34 3.70
C LYS A 262 -11.61 14.14 4.14
N GLY A 263 -11.17 12.90 3.91
CA GLY A 263 -11.89 11.70 4.30
C GLY A 263 -11.97 11.52 5.82
N ILE A 264 -10.90 11.86 6.55
CA ILE A 264 -10.86 11.77 8.02
C ILE A 264 -11.67 12.90 8.68
N ALA A 265 -11.68 14.09 8.09
CA ALA A 265 -12.39 15.24 8.65
C ALA A 265 -13.94 15.07 8.64
N ILE A 266 -14.50 14.31 7.69
CA ILE A 266 -15.94 14.07 7.61
C ILE A 266 -16.43 13.09 8.69
N THR A 267 -15.57 12.22 9.20
CA THR A 267 -15.91 11.28 10.28
C THR A 267 -15.78 11.86 11.69
N GLY A 268 -15.18 13.04 11.84
CA GLY A 268 -14.92 13.71 13.14
C GLY A 268 -15.90 14.83 13.54
N LEU A 269 -16.88 15.17 12.69
CA LEU A 269 -17.87 16.21 12.96
C LEU A 269 -19.27 15.57 12.99
N LYS A 270 -19.62 14.96 14.10
CA LYS A 270 -21.01 14.79 14.58
C LYS A 270 -21.07 15.23 16.02
#